data_e89447fd5c90860de666e3352f07229c
#
_entry.id   e89447fd5c90860de666e3352f07229c
#
_cell.length_a   1.000
_cell.length_b   1.000
_cell.length_c   1.000
_cell.angle_alpha   90.00
_cell.angle_beta   90.00
_cell.angle_gamma   90.00
#
_symmetry.space_group_name_H-M   'P 1'
#
loop_
_entity.id
_entity.type
_entity.pdbx_description
1 polymer ?
#
loop_
_entity_poly.entity_id
_entity_poly.type
_entity_poly.pdbx_seq_one_letter_code
_entity_poly.pdbx_strand_id
1 'polypeptide(L)'
;QHRSIKIGLNILLTDYNNPIYTDFIMPVGKLRESKRGIKRADCVIVTKCPDNLSEEEAVKIENMLKFKGSVFFSKIKYKDIISMNNKTVLKSIKGKSILLITGIANSKPILDYLKNLNLNFRHLEFSDHHKYKSKDIKKILKNYQKSNDIILTTEKDVQKLKEFNKLMGLPIYYLKVGIDFLWNKDKFDKKIKNYVESYSSN
;
A
#
# COMPACT_ATOMS: atom_id res chain seq x y z
N GLN A 1 -16.47 6.45 -11.41
CA GLN A 1 -16.73 5.31 -12.33
C GLN A 1 -18.22 4.97 -12.43
N HIS A 2 -18.99 5.11 -11.37
CA HIS A 2 -20.43 4.82 -11.35
C HIS A 2 -21.18 6.16 -11.32
N ARG A 3 -21.44 6.74 -12.48
CA ARG A 3 -22.13 8.05 -12.60
C ARG A 3 -23.60 8.04 -12.17
N SER A 4 -24.19 6.84 -12.04
CA SER A 4 -25.56 6.65 -11.57
C SER A 4 -25.73 6.78 -10.05
N ILE A 5 -24.62 6.81 -9.30
CA ILE A 5 -24.66 6.95 -7.84
C ILE A 5 -24.50 8.44 -7.49
N LYS A 6 -25.42 8.97 -6.68
CA LYS A 6 -25.24 10.30 -6.09
C LYS A 6 -24.13 10.23 -5.04
N ILE A 7 -22.97 10.77 -5.41
CA ILE A 7 -21.77 10.77 -4.56
C ILE A 7 -21.93 11.88 -3.52
N GLY A 8 -21.76 11.55 -2.26
CA GLY A 8 -21.80 12.52 -1.17
C GLY A 8 -20.46 13.22 -0.98
N LEU A 9 -19.38 12.45 -0.80
CA LEU A 9 -18.02 12.96 -0.70
C LEU A 9 -17.13 12.23 -1.70
N ASN A 10 -16.52 12.95 -2.61
CA ASN A 10 -15.68 12.41 -3.68
C ASN A 10 -14.20 12.68 -3.38
N ILE A 11 -13.47 11.65 -2.97
CA ILE A 11 -12.04 11.71 -2.70
C ILE A 11 -11.31 11.08 -3.88
N LEU A 12 -10.50 11.86 -4.60
CA LEU A 12 -9.66 11.35 -5.68
C LEU A 12 -8.30 10.92 -5.13
N LEU A 13 -7.90 9.71 -5.46
CA LEU A 13 -6.55 9.21 -5.16
C LEU A 13 -5.67 9.27 -6.40
N THR A 14 -4.44 9.76 -6.24
CA THR A 14 -3.40 9.72 -7.27
C THR A 14 -2.10 9.20 -6.68
N ASP A 15 -1.38 8.35 -7.41
CA ASP A 15 -0.11 7.78 -6.96
C ASP A 15 1.01 8.79 -7.21
N TYR A 16 1.89 9.02 -6.24
CA TYR A 16 3.04 9.90 -6.37
C TYR A 16 3.95 9.51 -7.54
N ASN A 17 4.20 8.21 -7.73
CA ASN A 17 5.07 7.72 -8.79
C ASN A 17 4.38 7.63 -10.17
N ASN A 18 3.04 7.63 -10.19
CA ASN A 18 2.23 7.58 -11.41
C ASN A 18 1.06 8.57 -11.28
N PRO A 19 1.35 9.88 -11.25
CA PRO A 19 0.33 10.88 -10.99
C PRO A 19 -0.62 11.05 -12.18
N ILE A 20 -1.90 11.32 -11.87
CA ILE A 20 -2.97 11.49 -12.87
C ILE A 20 -2.63 12.53 -13.94
N TYR A 21 -1.83 13.54 -13.62
CA TYR A 21 -1.49 14.60 -14.57
C TYR A 21 -0.48 14.17 -15.64
N THR A 22 0.29 13.11 -15.45
CA THR A 22 1.22 12.55 -16.46
C THR A 22 0.61 11.43 -17.27
N ASP A 23 -0.47 10.80 -16.80
CA ASP A 23 -1.06 9.62 -17.43
C ASP A 23 -2.03 9.99 -18.58
N PHE A 24 -2.38 9.06 -19.44
CA PHE A 24 -3.24 9.22 -20.60
C PHE A 24 -4.48 8.33 -20.50
N ILE A 25 -5.49 8.64 -21.31
CA ILE A 25 -6.71 7.81 -21.39
C ILE A 25 -6.37 6.50 -22.12
N MET A 26 -7.01 5.41 -21.68
CA MET A 26 -6.93 4.12 -22.37
C MET A 26 -7.29 4.25 -23.85
N PRO A 27 -6.61 3.55 -24.79
CA PRO A 27 -5.62 2.49 -24.51
C PRO A 27 -4.18 2.99 -24.34
N VAL A 28 -3.88 4.28 -24.55
CA VAL A 28 -2.53 4.86 -24.52
C VAL A 28 -1.98 4.90 -23.09
N GLY A 29 -2.82 5.16 -22.10
CA GLY A 29 -2.48 5.16 -20.68
C GLY A 29 -3.44 4.33 -19.85
N LYS A 30 -3.52 4.61 -18.55
CA LYS A 30 -4.33 3.84 -17.58
C LYS A 30 -5.61 4.57 -17.17
N LEU A 31 -5.81 5.81 -17.58
CA LEU A 31 -6.98 6.58 -17.23
C LEU A 31 -8.22 6.07 -17.96
N ARG A 32 -9.30 5.86 -17.21
CA ARG A 32 -10.60 5.46 -17.78
C ARG A 32 -11.45 6.66 -18.22
N GLU A 33 -11.06 7.86 -17.80
CA GLU A 33 -11.71 9.12 -18.17
C GLU A 33 -10.70 10.28 -18.19
N SER A 34 -11.10 11.41 -18.74
CA SER A 34 -10.27 12.61 -18.85
C SER A 34 -9.79 13.11 -17.49
N LYS A 35 -8.55 13.61 -17.43
CA LYS A 35 -7.97 14.34 -16.28
C LYS A 35 -8.89 15.45 -15.75
N ARG A 36 -9.74 16.02 -16.60
CA ARG A 36 -10.75 17.03 -16.20
C ARG A 36 -11.71 16.50 -15.12
N GLY A 37 -11.84 15.18 -14.98
CA GLY A 37 -12.62 14.53 -13.92
C GLY A 37 -12.19 14.91 -12.50
N ILE A 38 -10.96 15.35 -12.30
CA ILE A 38 -10.45 15.87 -11.02
C ILE A 38 -11.32 17.00 -10.44
N LYS A 39 -11.95 17.81 -11.30
CA LYS A 39 -12.80 18.93 -10.87
C LYS A 39 -14.05 18.49 -10.08
N ARG A 40 -14.42 17.21 -10.16
CA ARG A 40 -15.57 16.66 -9.42
C ARG A 40 -15.20 16.18 -8.01
N ALA A 41 -13.91 16.15 -7.69
CA ALA A 41 -13.45 15.75 -6.39
C ALA A 41 -13.65 16.87 -5.35
N ASP A 42 -13.96 16.49 -4.12
CA ASP A 42 -13.99 17.38 -2.95
C ASP A 42 -12.61 17.56 -2.35
N CYS A 43 -11.75 16.58 -2.53
CA CYS A 43 -10.31 16.67 -2.24
C CYS A 43 -9.53 15.62 -3.03
N VAL A 44 -8.22 15.83 -3.10
CA VAL A 44 -7.26 14.92 -3.72
C VAL A 44 -6.29 14.42 -2.66
N ILE A 45 -5.97 13.12 -2.70
CA ILE A 45 -4.88 12.56 -1.88
C ILE A 45 -3.81 12.02 -2.83
N VAL A 46 -2.62 12.58 -2.75
CA VAL A 46 -1.41 12.04 -3.37
C VAL A 46 -0.90 10.94 -2.46
N THR A 47 -0.92 9.70 -2.93
CA THR A 47 -0.59 8.52 -2.14
C THR A 47 0.81 8.01 -2.42
N LYS A 48 1.38 7.22 -1.49
CA LYS A 48 2.71 6.61 -1.59
C LYS A 48 3.84 7.62 -1.76
N CYS A 49 3.68 8.78 -1.17
CA CYS A 49 4.75 9.77 -1.12
C CYS A 49 5.96 9.24 -0.33
N PRO A 50 7.19 9.64 -0.69
CA PRO A 50 8.37 9.36 0.12
C PRO A 50 8.32 10.12 1.45
N ASP A 51 9.01 9.61 2.47
CA ASP A 51 9.05 10.22 3.81
C ASP A 51 9.67 11.63 3.80
N ASN A 52 10.58 11.87 2.88
CA ASN A 52 11.34 13.12 2.74
C ASN A 52 10.79 14.05 1.67
N LEU A 53 9.52 13.90 1.26
CA LEU A 53 8.88 14.84 0.33
C LEU A 53 8.95 16.25 0.90
N SER A 54 9.55 17.19 0.15
CA SER A 54 9.66 18.58 0.58
C SER A 54 8.36 19.36 0.32
N GLU A 55 8.16 20.44 1.07
CA GLU A 55 7.01 21.34 0.86
C GLU A 55 7.05 21.97 -0.55
N GLU A 56 8.23 22.32 -1.05
CA GLU A 56 8.40 22.88 -2.39
C GLU A 56 7.97 21.89 -3.48
N GLU A 57 8.29 20.62 -3.31
CA GLU A 57 7.88 19.57 -4.25
C GLU A 57 6.38 19.33 -4.16
N ALA A 58 5.80 19.36 -2.97
CA ALA A 58 4.36 19.26 -2.76
C ALA A 58 3.62 20.39 -3.50
N VAL A 59 4.09 21.65 -3.37
CA VAL A 59 3.53 22.79 -4.10
C VAL A 59 3.62 22.62 -5.62
N LYS A 60 4.73 22.08 -6.13
CA LYS A 60 4.84 21.77 -7.57
C LYS A 60 3.78 20.75 -8.01
N ILE A 61 3.57 19.70 -7.22
CA ILE A 61 2.55 18.69 -7.50
C ILE A 61 1.15 19.30 -7.47
N GLU A 62 0.81 20.14 -6.49
CA GLU A 62 -0.46 20.84 -6.40
C GLU A 62 -0.71 21.68 -7.67
N ASN A 63 0.30 22.44 -8.11
CA ASN A 63 0.21 23.24 -9.33
C ASN A 63 -0.02 22.39 -10.60
N MET A 64 0.65 21.23 -10.70
CA MET A 64 0.46 20.30 -11.83
C MET A 64 -0.93 19.66 -11.83
N LEU A 65 -1.50 19.38 -10.66
CA LEU A 65 -2.85 18.85 -10.52
C LEU A 65 -3.93 19.82 -11.01
N LYS A 66 -3.65 21.15 -11.00
CA LYS A 66 -4.59 22.22 -11.38
C LYS A 66 -5.95 22.07 -10.67
N PHE A 67 -5.91 21.68 -9.41
CA PHE A 67 -7.06 21.45 -8.56
C PHE A 67 -7.25 22.63 -7.58
N LYS A 68 -8.48 23.14 -7.47
CA LYS A 68 -8.77 24.30 -6.62
C LYS A 68 -9.13 23.95 -5.17
N GLY A 69 -9.30 22.66 -4.86
CA GLY A 69 -9.66 22.17 -3.53
C GLY A 69 -8.43 21.76 -2.71
N SER A 70 -8.69 21.11 -1.59
CA SER A 70 -7.62 20.64 -0.71
C SER A 70 -6.88 19.42 -1.29
N VAL A 71 -5.56 19.48 -1.30
CA VAL A 71 -4.69 18.36 -1.65
C VAL A 71 -3.99 17.87 -0.37
N PHE A 72 -3.97 16.57 -0.18
CA PHE A 72 -3.32 15.92 0.94
C PHE A 72 -2.26 14.96 0.42
N PHE A 73 -1.21 14.75 1.22
CA PHE A 73 -0.09 13.89 0.89
C PHE A 73 0.02 12.78 1.91
N SER A 74 0.00 11.53 1.45
CA SER A 74 0.06 10.37 2.32
C SER A 74 1.15 9.40 1.90
N LYS A 75 1.71 8.72 2.89
CA LYS A 75 2.75 7.71 2.75
C LYS A 75 2.30 6.34 3.23
N ILE A 76 3.00 5.32 2.79
CA ILE A 76 2.84 3.98 3.34
C ILE A 76 3.48 3.95 4.73
N LYS A 77 2.74 3.47 5.73
CA LYS A 77 3.25 3.23 7.07
C LYS A 77 3.26 1.73 7.34
N TYR A 78 4.44 1.18 7.47
CA TYR A 78 4.58 -0.19 7.93
C TYR A 78 4.36 -0.23 9.44
N LYS A 79 3.54 -1.18 9.86
CA LYS A 79 3.11 -1.36 11.24
C LYS A 79 3.70 -2.67 11.80
N ASP A 80 2.89 -3.38 12.56
CA ASP A 80 3.26 -4.62 13.21
C ASP A 80 3.56 -5.75 12.21
N ILE A 81 4.47 -6.61 12.59
CA ILE A 81 4.74 -7.87 11.92
C ILE A 81 3.98 -8.95 12.68
N ILE A 82 3.02 -9.57 12.04
CA ILE A 82 2.04 -10.44 12.69
C ILE A 82 2.22 -11.88 12.21
N SER A 83 2.22 -12.81 13.14
CA SER A 83 2.28 -14.24 12.85
C SER A 83 1.03 -14.71 12.07
N MET A 84 1.26 -15.50 11.03
CA MET A 84 0.20 -16.12 10.24
C MET A 84 -0.66 -17.08 11.08
N ASN A 85 -0.02 -17.84 11.98
CA ASN A 85 -0.67 -18.95 12.67
C ASN A 85 -1.52 -18.51 13.88
N ASN A 86 -0.96 -17.65 14.73
CA ASN A 86 -1.56 -17.32 16.04
C ASN A 86 -1.86 -15.83 16.22
N LYS A 87 -1.64 -15.02 15.17
CA LYS A 87 -1.85 -13.56 15.18
C LYS A 87 -1.03 -12.80 16.23
N THR A 88 0.00 -13.40 16.80
CA THR A 88 0.90 -12.70 17.72
C THR A 88 1.79 -11.72 16.98
N VAL A 89 2.12 -10.62 17.66
CA VAL A 89 3.04 -9.59 17.11
C VAL A 89 4.48 -10.04 17.36
N LEU A 90 5.30 -10.00 16.32
CA LEU A 90 6.74 -10.26 16.43
C LEU A 90 7.43 -8.99 16.96
N LYS A 91 7.99 -9.08 18.17
CA LYS A 91 8.61 -7.93 18.85
C LYS A 91 9.84 -7.38 18.12
N SER A 92 10.61 -8.21 17.43
CA SER A 92 11.80 -7.80 16.67
C SER A 92 12.16 -8.80 15.58
N ILE A 93 12.61 -8.26 14.46
CA ILE A 93 13.20 -9.03 13.34
C ILE A 93 14.71 -8.81 13.22
N LYS A 94 15.32 -8.02 14.12
CA LYS A 94 16.76 -7.79 14.12
C LYS A 94 17.52 -9.10 14.31
N GLY A 95 18.59 -9.29 13.54
CA GLY A 95 19.43 -10.47 13.58
C GLY A 95 18.82 -11.74 12.97
N LYS A 96 17.64 -11.65 12.35
CA LYS A 96 17.02 -12.77 11.65
C LYS A 96 17.32 -12.67 10.15
N SER A 97 17.54 -13.82 9.54
CA SER A 97 17.54 -13.96 8.08
C SER A 97 16.10 -14.08 7.58
N ILE A 98 15.73 -13.28 6.61
CA ILE A 98 14.35 -13.15 6.14
C ILE A 98 14.21 -13.72 4.72
N LEU A 99 13.24 -14.62 4.52
CA LEU A 99 12.73 -14.95 3.21
C LEU A 99 11.49 -14.09 2.95
N LEU A 100 11.65 -13.01 2.16
CA LEU A 100 10.52 -12.18 1.76
C LEU A 100 9.80 -12.81 0.58
N ILE A 101 8.48 -12.95 0.68
CA ILE A 101 7.61 -13.45 -0.39
C ILE A 101 6.61 -12.36 -0.75
N THR A 102 6.54 -12.00 -2.04
CA THR A 102 5.57 -11.03 -2.54
C THR A 102 4.91 -11.48 -3.83
N GLY A 103 3.59 -11.23 -3.96
CA GLY A 103 2.80 -11.39 -5.18
C GLY A 103 1.93 -10.14 -5.41
N ILE A 104 2.58 -8.97 -5.41
CA ILE A 104 1.98 -7.64 -5.56
C ILE A 104 2.61 -6.88 -6.72
N ALA A 105 1.87 -5.92 -7.29
CA ALA A 105 2.28 -5.17 -8.48
C ALA A 105 3.59 -4.36 -8.31
N ASN A 106 3.90 -3.92 -7.10
CA ASN A 106 5.11 -3.16 -6.81
C ASN A 106 5.66 -3.54 -5.44
N SER A 107 6.72 -4.33 -5.43
CA SER A 107 7.43 -4.77 -4.22
C SER A 107 8.49 -3.75 -3.73
N LYS A 108 8.85 -2.74 -4.54
CA LYS A 108 9.91 -1.78 -4.22
C LYS A 108 9.74 -1.12 -2.83
N PRO A 109 8.56 -0.61 -2.43
CA PRO A 109 8.41 0.03 -1.13
C PRO A 109 8.76 -0.87 0.07
N ILE A 110 8.38 -2.15 0.03
CA ILE A 110 8.72 -3.09 1.11
C ILE A 110 10.21 -3.46 1.09
N LEU A 111 10.80 -3.58 -0.10
CA LEU A 111 12.24 -3.82 -0.24
C LEU A 111 13.05 -2.65 0.33
N ASP A 112 12.68 -1.43 -0.01
CA ASP A 112 13.35 -0.22 0.50
C ASP A 112 13.19 -0.10 2.03
N TYR A 113 12.01 -0.41 2.56
CA TYR A 113 11.77 -0.44 4.00
C TYR A 113 12.70 -1.43 4.73
N LEU A 114 12.82 -2.66 4.23
CA LEU A 114 13.70 -3.67 4.83
C LEU A 114 15.20 -3.30 4.73
N LYS A 115 15.60 -2.69 3.61
CA LYS A 115 16.96 -2.15 3.42
C LYS A 115 17.27 -1.02 4.40
N ASN A 116 16.34 -0.08 4.58
CA ASN A 116 16.50 1.03 5.52
C ASN A 116 16.63 0.57 6.98
N LEU A 117 16.06 -0.60 7.30
CA LEU A 117 16.25 -1.25 8.60
C LEU A 117 17.55 -2.07 8.70
N ASN A 118 18.39 -2.06 7.67
CA ASN A 118 19.64 -2.84 7.58
C ASN A 118 19.42 -4.35 7.83
N LEU A 119 18.30 -4.88 7.30
CA LEU A 119 17.95 -6.29 7.46
C LEU A 119 18.52 -7.12 6.30
N ASN A 120 19.00 -8.32 6.63
CA ASN A 120 19.40 -9.29 5.62
C ASN A 120 18.19 -10.09 5.16
N PHE A 121 17.88 -10.05 3.85
CA PHE A 121 16.74 -10.77 3.29
C PHE A 121 17.02 -11.30 1.89
N ARG A 122 16.36 -12.42 1.59
CA ARG A 122 16.21 -12.96 0.22
C ARG A 122 14.81 -12.68 -0.25
N HIS A 123 14.63 -12.35 -1.52
CA HIS A 123 13.32 -12.03 -2.10
C HIS A 123 12.88 -13.09 -3.08
N LEU A 124 11.71 -13.65 -2.86
CA LEU A 124 11.01 -14.55 -3.76
C LEU A 124 9.78 -13.83 -4.30
N GLU A 125 9.92 -13.27 -5.49
CA GLU A 125 8.88 -12.50 -6.16
C GLU A 125 7.99 -13.39 -7.03
N PHE A 126 6.68 -13.14 -6.94
CA PHE A 126 5.64 -13.69 -7.80
C PHE A 126 4.91 -12.55 -8.53
N SER A 127 4.21 -12.88 -9.61
CA SER A 127 3.42 -11.90 -10.35
C SER A 127 2.32 -11.28 -9.51
N ASP A 128 1.86 -10.09 -9.89
CA ASP A 128 0.71 -9.46 -9.20
C ASP A 128 -0.52 -10.37 -9.27
N HIS A 129 -1.30 -10.36 -8.20
CA HIS A 129 -2.46 -11.22 -8.01
C HIS A 129 -2.19 -12.73 -8.15
N HIS A 130 -0.93 -13.15 -7.93
CA HIS A 130 -0.53 -14.55 -8.07
C HIS A 130 -1.47 -15.51 -7.32
N LYS A 131 -1.88 -16.58 -8.01
CA LYS A 131 -2.60 -17.72 -7.42
C LYS A 131 -1.57 -18.78 -7.09
N TYR A 132 -1.21 -18.91 -5.82
CA TYR A 132 -0.24 -19.90 -5.37
C TYR A 132 -0.72 -21.31 -5.68
N LYS A 133 0.21 -22.17 -6.10
CA LYS A 133 -0.02 -23.59 -6.42
C LYS A 133 0.98 -24.46 -5.66
N SER A 134 0.74 -25.76 -5.60
CA SER A 134 1.63 -26.70 -4.90
C SER A 134 3.11 -26.61 -5.34
N LYS A 135 3.38 -26.27 -6.61
CA LYS A 135 4.75 -26.05 -7.12
C LYS A 135 5.40 -24.81 -6.47
N ASP A 136 4.63 -23.76 -6.22
CA ASP A 136 5.12 -22.53 -5.61
C ASP A 136 5.43 -22.76 -4.13
N ILE A 137 4.60 -23.55 -3.45
CA ILE A 137 4.86 -23.96 -2.06
C ILE A 137 6.13 -24.80 -1.98
N LYS A 138 6.37 -25.74 -2.91
CA LYS A 138 7.65 -26.46 -2.97
C LYS A 138 8.84 -25.52 -3.16
N LYS A 139 8.68 -24.47 -4.00
CA LYS A 139 9.72 -23.46 -4.22
C LYS A 139 9.98 -22.65 -2.95
N ILE A 140 8.94 -22.25 -2.23
CA ILE A 140 9.05 -21.55 -0.93
C ILE A 140 9.80 -22.42 0.08
N LEU A 141 9.38 -23.68 0.26
CA LEU A 141 10.00 -24.60 1.20
C LEU A 141 11.48 -24.87 0.87
N LYS A 142 11.82 -24.99 -0.43
CA LYS A 142 13.21 -25.17 -0.87
C LYS A 142 14.08 -23.96 -0.55
N ASN A 143 13.52 -22.74 -0.61
CA ASN A 143 14.24 -21.50 -0.32
C ASN A 143 14.28 -21.16 1.17
N TYR A 144 13.42 -21.79 1.97
CA TYR A 144 13.41 -21.60 3.42
C TYR A 144 14.51 -22.43 4.09
N GLN A 145 15.37 -21.80 4.88
CA GLN A 145 16.40 -22.46 5.68
C GLN A 145 16.00 -22.39 7.15
N LYS A 146 16.08 -23.52 7.87
CA LYS A 146 15.59 -23.63 9.25
C LYS A 146 16.40 -22.81 10.27
N SER A 147 17.67 -22.48 9.98
CA SER A 147 18.53 -21.73 10.91
C SER A 147 18.19 -20.22 10.88
N ASN A 148 17.49 -19.77 11.91
CA ASN A 148 17.16 -18.36 12.19
C ASN A 148 16.31 -17.63 11.14
N ASP A 149 15.78 -18.32 10.14
CA ASP A 149 14.99 -17.69 9.10
C ASP A 149 13.52 -17.51 9.53
N ILE A 150 12.99 -16.39 9.15
CA ILE A 150 11.54 -16.16 9.12
C ILE A 150 11.09 -15.96 7.67
N ILE A 151 9.87 -16.33 7.39
CA ILE A 151 9.20 -16.00 6.13
C ILE A 151 8.38 -14.74 6.40
N LEU A 152 8.66 -13.68 5.65
CA LEU A 152 7.88 -12.44 5.70
C LEU A 152 7.10 -12.30 4.41
N THR A 153 5.85 -11.87 4.49
CA THR A 153 5.00 -11.65 3.32
C THR A 153 4.11 -10.43 3.49
N THR A 154 3.29 -10.14 2.49
CA THR A 154 2.30 -9.06 2.57
C THR A 154 1.01 -9.53 3.21
N GLU A 155 0.22 -8.58 3.72
CA GLU A 155 -1.11 -8.86 4.27
C GLU A 155 -2.07 -9.48 3.23
N LYS A 156 -1.88 -9.14 1.95
CA LYS A 156 -2.63 -9.69 0.82
C LYS A 156 -2.23 -11.12 0.50
N ASP A 157 -0.93 -11.41 0.49
CA ASP A 157 -0.42 -12.73 0.11
C ASP A 157 -0.62 -13.77 1.21
N VAL A 158 -0.52 -13.36 2.48
CA VAL A 158 -0.73 -14.28 3.61
C VAL A 158 -2.12 -14.92 3.59
N GLN A 159 -3.15 -14.22 3.11
CA GLN A 159 -4.50 -14.79 3.01
C GLN A 159 -4.55 -15.99 2.06
N LYS A 160 -3.79 -15.94 0.96
CA LYS A 160 -3.67 -17.03 0.00
C LYS A 160 -2.75 -18.16 0.48
N LEU A 161 -1.67 -17.80 1.19
CA LEU A 161 -0.70 -18.78 1.72
C LEU A 161 -1.30 -19.63 2.85
N LYS A 162 -2.26 -19.10 3.62
CA LYS A 162 -2.97 -19.84 4.67
C LYS A 162 -3.71 -21.08 4.17
N GLU A 163 -4.07 -21.13 2.91
CA GLU A 163 -4.80 -22.26 2.31
C GLU A 163 -3.92 -23.53 2.21
N PHE A 164 -2.62 -23.42 2.44
CA PHE A 164 -1.69 -24.54 2.27
C PHE A 164 -1.22 -25.12 3.62
N ASN A 165 -1.75 -26.27 3.99
CA ASN A 165 -1.39 -26.98 5.22
C ASN A 165 0.12 -27.23 5.40
N LYS A 166 0.87 -27.38 4.27
CA LYS A 166 2.33 -27.56 4.30
C LYS A 166 3.11 -26.37 4.85
N LEU A 167 2.49 -25.21 4.94
CA LEU A 167 3.06 -24.00 5.51
C LEU A 167 2.72 -23.83 6.99
N MET A 168 1.79 -24.62 7.50
CA MET A 168 1.42 -24.59 8.91
C MET A 168 2.63 -24.99 9.80
N GLY A 169 2.82 -24.30 10.90
CA GLY A 169 3.94 -24.51 11.81
C GLY A 169 5.25 -23.83 11.38
N LEU A 170 5.35 -23.26 10.18
CA LEU A 170 6.49 -22.44 9.79
C LEU A 170 6.38 -21.04 10.42
N PRO A 171 7.52 -20.37 10.68
CA PRO A 171 7.55 -19.01 11.21
C PRO A 171 7.22 -17.99 10.11
N ILE A 172 5.97 -18.00 9.65
CA ILE A 172 5.45 -17.09 8.61
C ILE A 172 4.77 -15.92 9.29
N TYR A 173 5.19 -14.74 8.86
CA TYR A 173 4.69 -13.47 9.35
C TYR A 173 4.28 -12.60 8.15
N TYR A 174 3.35 -11.71 8.38
CA TYR A 174 3.00 -10.68 7.40
C TYR A 174 3.19 -9.28 8.00
N LEU A 175 3.62 -8.38 7.12
CA LEU A 175 3.82 -6.99 7.46
C LEU A 175 2.50 -6.24 7.26
N LYS A 176 1.96 -5.72 8.36
CA LYS A 176 0.74 -4.90 8.31
C LYS A 176 1.05 -3.53 7.76
N VAL A 177 0.21 -3.10 6.82
CA VAL A 177 0.36 -1.81 6.14
C VAL A 177 -0.74 -0.87 6.58
N GLY A 178 -0.38 0.36 6.84
CA GLY A 178 -1.30 1.48 7.06
C GLY A 178 -0.95 2.65 6.16
N ILE A 179 -1.72 3.68 6.30
CA ILE A 179 -1.49 4.97 5.64
C ILE A 179 -1.26 6.01 6.74
N ASP A 180 -0.34 6.91 6.51
CA ASP A 180 -0.13 8.09 7.34
C ASP A 180 -0.07 9.33 6.44
N PHE A 181 -0.50 10.48 6.96
CA PHE A 181 -0.37 11.74 6.24
C PHE A 181 0.98 12.38 6.57
N LEU A 182 1.61 12.97 5.58
CA LEU A 182 2.84 13.74 5.80
C LEU A 182 2.52 15.02 6.57
N TRP A 183 1.42 15.69 6.19
CA TRP A 183 0.95 16.93 6.79
C TRP A 183 -0.57 16.98 6.80
N ASN A 184 -1.12 17.93 7.60
CA ASN A 184 -2.52 18.33 7.58
C ASN A 184 -3.53 17.19 7.81
N LYS A 185 -3.12 16.11 8.51
CA LYS A 185 -4.04 15.02 8.86
C LYS A 185 -5.30 15.52 9.54
N ASP A 186 -5.15 16.44 10.50
CA ASP A 186 -6.28 16.99 11.25
C ASP A 186 -7.27 17.74 10.35
N LYS A 187 -6.77 18.45 9.32
CA LYS A 187 -7.63 19.10 8.32
C LYS A 187 -8.41 18.07 7.51
N PHE A 188 -7.78 16.96 7.15
CA PHE A 188 -8.46 15.86 6.46
C PHE A 188 -9.51 15.21 7.36
N ASP A 189 -9.14 14.84 8.58
CA ASP A 189 -10.04 14.21 9.55
C ASP A 189 -11.26 15.14 9.84
N LYS A 190 -11.05 16.44 10.01
CA LYS A 190 -12.11 17.43 10.16
C LYS A 190 -13.04 17.49 8.94
N LYS A 191 -12.48 17.41 7.72
CA LYS A 191 -13.29 17.39 6.49
C LYS A 191 -14.21 16.18 6.45
N ILE A 192 -13.70 14.99 6.80
CA ILE A 192 -14.49 13.77 6.86
C ILE A 192 -15.57 13.87 7.95
N LYS A 193 -15.19 14.33 9.15
CA LYS A 193 -16.12 14.48 10.28
C LYS A 193 -17.27 15.43 9.95
N ASN A 194 -16.96 16.60 9.42
CA ASN A 194 -17.98 17.57 9.02
C ASN A 194 -18.97 17.00 8.00
N TYR A 195 -18.46 16.21 7.04
CA TYR A 195 -19.31 15.56 6.05
C TYR A 195 -20.27 14.54 6.71
N VAL A 196 -19.74 13.68 7.60
CA VAL A 196 -20.55 12.67 8.30
C VAL A 196 -21.62 13.33 9.16
N GLU A 197 -21.27 14.38 9.90
CA GLU A 197 -22.19 15.14 10.75
C GLU A 197 -23.30 15.80 9.92
N SER A 198 -22.96 16.42 8.78
CA SER A 198 -23.95 17.03 7.89
C SER A 198 -24.91 16.01 7.26
N TYR A 199 -24.48 14.76 7.07
CA TYR A 199 -25.31 13.70 6.52
C TYR A 199 -26.24 13.06 7.57
N SER A 200 -25.81 13.04 8.83
CA SER A 200 -26.58 12.48 9.95
C SER A 200 -27.67 13.44 10.45
N SER A 201 -27.67 14.70 9.99
CA SER A 201 -28.62 15.74 10.40
C SER A 201 -29.77 15.91 9.39
N ASN A 202 -29.81 15.13 8.33
CA ASN A 202 -30.87 15.04 7.33
C ASN A 202 -31.54 13.66 7.38
#